data_497c01a6a40c3f5db866c91b966e5af8
#
_entry.id   497c01a6a40c3f5db866c91b966e5af8
#
_cell.length_a   1.000
_cell.length_b   1.000
_cell.length_c   1.000
_cell.angle_alpha   90.00
_cell.angle_beta   90.00
_cell.angle_gamma   90.00
#
_symmetry.space_group_name_H-M   'P 1'
#
loop_
_entity.id
_entity.type
_entity.pdbx_description
1 polymer ?
#
loop_
_entity_poly.entity_id
_entity_poly.type
_entity_poly.pdbx_seq_one_letter_code
_entity_poly.pdbx_strand_id
1 'polypeptide(L)'
;SYANANAPKGTFIDGAVTFTSADGQPDLTVPYMGFYGSWGSPAVFDAKWFDGTTNAVHSCASTLLNPATEVPLGALNPLVGQEIDDVRAVDPAYFIMSRSALPDAPSRLLPRTCLLRNSPKVTYTYTNEAGDVVREYTFERARKSLFNYHASRIEPIESQEGNNPVFDGFDKDGKELPAGRYKLTIDAASVAPSSVSSQMTWDFTLDTQAPVISNLTVSGEGDARKVSFDVTDNSPLAGIAFSESPTSRRYYDEKEAVGANRQADGTYAKHYEIKWADLIDRADSSDPATAYLFAWDWGKNQARQVIRFSTIPMTSLSLTPQDSEVVAGETVALSPSYEPANANVTDLVWTSSNEAVATVNDNGEV
;
A
#
# COMPACT_ATOMS: atom_id res chain seq x y z
N SER A 1 3.47 49.64 -3.13
CA SER A 1 4.24 49.74 -4.38
C SER A 1 3.60 48.87 -5.46
N TYR A 2 3.90 49.15 -6.73
CA TYR A 2 3.43 48.35 -7.87
C TYR A 2 3.76 46.87 -7.73
N ALA A 3 4.96 46.54 -7.24
CA ALA A 3 5.39 45.19 -7.03
C ALA A 3 4.57 44.45 -5.95
N ASN A 4 4.17 45.15 -4.86
CA ASN A 4 3.31 44.52 -3.84
C ASN A 4 1.92 44.17 -4.38
N ALA A 5 1.37 45.01 -5.28
CA ALA A 5 0.07 44.80 -5.85
C ALA A 5 0.04 43.70 -6.93
N ASN A 6 1.11 43.58 -7.70
CA ASN A 6 1.15 42.72 -8.89
C ASN A 6 1.99 41.44 -8.70
N ALA A 7 2.81 41.41 -7.66
CA ALA A 7 3.67 40.28 -7.34
C ALA A 7 3.69 40.00 -5.82
N PRO A 8 2.56 39.59 -5.21
CA PRO A 8 2.44 39.43 -3.77
C PRO A 8 3.35 38.31 -3.22
N LYS A 9 3.77 37.36 -4.07
CA LYS A 9 4.72 36.29 -3.74
C LYS A 9 6.17 36.64 -4.05
N GLY A 10 6.45 37.88 -4.50
CA GLY A 10 7.75 38.34 -4.96
C GLY A 10 7.94 38.17 -6.47
N THR A 11 8.93 38.89 -6.99
CA THR A 11 9.30 38.87 -8.41
C THR A 11 10.78 39.16 -8.59
N PHE A 12 11.35 38.67 -9.68
CA PHE A 12 12.68 39.09 -10.09
C PHE A 12 12.63 40.50 -10.68
N ILE A 13 13.64 41.28 -10.34
CA ILE A 13 13.88 42.60 -10.88
C ILE A 13 15.24 42.52 -11.56
N ASP A 14 15.29 42.80 -12.83
CA ASP A 14 16.49 42.84 -13.61
C ASP A 14 16.61 44.22 -14.30
N GLY A 15 17.85 44.54 -14.67
CA GLY A 15 18.15 45.75 -15.37
C GLY A 15 19.66 45.89 -15.64
N ALA A 16 20.04 47.03 -16.11
CA ALA A 16 21.42 47.33 -16.38
C ALA A 16 21.80 48.73 -15.88
N VAL A 17 22.98 48.85 -15.34
CA VAL A 17 23.61 50.17 -15.06
C VAL A 17 24.60 50.43 -16.18
N THR A 18 24.38 51.53 -16.92
CA THR A 18 25.29 51.95 -17.98
C THR A 18 26.14 53.09 -17.49
N PHE A 19 27.43 52.96 -17.62
CA PHE A 19 28.42 53.99 -17.38
C PHE A 19 28.83 54.60 -18.72
N THR A 20 28.37 55.83 -18.95
CA THR A 20 28.68 56.56 -20.19
C THR A 20 30.00 57.25 -20.02
N SER A 21 30.91 57.03 -20.94
CA SER A 21 32.23 57.67 -20.93
C SER A 21 32.13 59.17 -21.32
N ALA A 22 32.77 60.02 -20.54
CA ALA A 22 32.91 61.44 -20.89
C ALA A 22 33.98 61.68 -21.95
N ASP A 23 34.85 60.69 -22.22
CA ASP A 23 36.03 60.80 -23.07
C ASP A 23 35.82 60.12 -24.44
N GLY A 24 34.60 59.73 -24.80
CA GLY A 24 34.30 59.05 -26.06
C GLY A 24 34.75 57.61 -26.10
N GLN A 25 35.08 56.99 -24.95
CA GLN A 25 35.28 55.55 -24.86
C GLN A 25 33.92 54.83 -24.93
N PRO A 26 33.89 53.52 -25.28
CA PRO A 26 32.65 52.76 -25.28
C PRO A 26 31.98 52.76 -23.89
N ASP A 27 30.66 52.85 -23.86
CA ASP A 27 29.86 52.69 -22.63
C ASP A 27 30.05 51.30 -22.05
N LEU A 28 30.14 51.23 -20.72
CA LEU A 28 30.18 49.99 -19.97
C LEU A 28 28.81 49.70 -19.37
N THR A 29 28.30 48.56 -19.62
CA THR A 29 26.99 48.14 -19.05
C THR A 29 27.18 46.94 -18.12
N VAL A 30 26.71 47.08 -16.88
CA VAL A 30 26.73 46.05 -15.86
C VAL A 30 25.30 45.61 -15.60
N PRO A 31 24.92 44.40 -15.98
CA PRO A 31 23.59 43.88 -15.66
C PRO A 31 23.47 43.61 -14.15
N TYR A 32 22.28 43.83 -13.60
CA TYR A 32 21.95 43.41 -12.25
C TYR A 32 20.67 42.60 -12.25
N MET A 33 20.57 41.71 -11.29
CA MET A 33 19.36 40.96 -11.00
C MET A 33 19.16 40.94 -9.48
N GLY A 34 17.93 41.19 -9.05
CA GLY A 34 17.53 41.12 -7.65
C GLY A 34 16.17 40.43 -7.52
N PHE A 35 15.82 40.03 -6.32
CA PHE A 35 14.51 39.50 -6.01
C PHE A 35 13.79 40.48 -5.06
N TYR A 36 12.62 40.95 -5.49
CA TYR A 36 11.74 41.76 -4.65
C TYR A 36 10.76 40.84 -3.93
N GLY A 37 10.84 40.78 -2.60
CA GLY A 37 10.03 39.89 -1.78
C GLY A 37 10.85 39.04 -0.83
N SER A 38 10.20 38.10 -0.15
CA SER A 38 10.91 37.12 0.68
C SER A 38 11.33 35.92 -0.15
N TRP A 39 12.65 35.73 -0.32
CA TRP A 39 13.19 34.57 -1.03
C TRP A 39 12.81 33.23 -0.40
N GLY A 40 12.45 33.22 0.90
CA GLY A 40 11.98 32.05 1.63
C GLY A 40 10.50 31.73 1.46
N SER A 41 9.68 32.67 0.92
CA SER A 41 8.23 32.50 0.84
C SER A 41 7.72 31.53 -0.22
N PRO A 42 8.38 31.30 -1.39
CA PRO A 42 7.94 30.27 -2.31
C PRO A 42 8.11 28.87 -1.73
N ALA A 43 7.14 27.99 -2.01
CA ALA A 43 7.15 26.61 -1.56
C ALA A 43 8.44 25.86 -1.97
N VAL A 44 8.91 25.00 -1.10
CA VAL A 44 10.04 24.09 -1.39
C VAL A 44 9.51 22.82 -2.06
N PHE A 45 8.38 22.29 -1.62
CA PHE A 45 7.74 21.12 -2.22
C PHE A 45 6.85 21.50 -3.40
N ASP A 46 6.80 20.62 -4.39
CA ASP A 46 5.70 20.57 -5.35
C ASP A 46 4.43 20.04 -4.67
N ALA A 47 3.28 20.20 -5.32
CA ALA A 47 2.00 19.76 -4.78
C ALA A 47 1.98 18.23 -4.55
N LYS A 48 1.15 17.79 -3.62
CA LYS A 48 0.76 16.38 -3.55
C LYS A 48 -0.05 16.02 -4.79
N TRP A 49 0.13 14.84 -5.29
CA TRP A 49 -0.56 14.40 -6.50
C TRP A 49 -2.09 14.49 -6.39
N PHE A 50 -2.65 14.45 -5.20
CA PHE A 50 -4.08 14.25 -5.00
C PHE A 50 -4.75 15.26 -4.06
N ASP A 51 -4.18 16.40 -3.77
CA ASP A 51 -4.83 17.38 -2.88
C ASP A 51 -5.85 18.29 -3.60
N GLY A 52 -6.25 17.92 -4.82
CA GLY A 52 -7.21 18.69 -5.62
C GLY A 52 -6.63 19.99 -6.18
N THR A 53 -5.37 20.31 -5.87
CA THR A 53 -4.71 21.46 -6.44
C THR A 53 -4.14 21.07 -7.81
N THR A 54 -4.66 21.70 -8.84
CA THR A 54 -4.20 21.51 -10.23
C THR A 54 -2.83 22.16 -10.51
N ASN A 55 -2.09 22.54 -9.49
CA ASN A 55 -0.91 23.39 -9.57
C ASN A 55 0.40 22.67 -9.27
N ALA A 56 0.48 21.37 -9.55
CA ALA A 56 1.78 20.73 -9.62
C ALA A 56 2.58 21.37 -10.77
N VAL A 57 3.71 21.96 -10.44
CA VAL A 57 4.62 22.56 -11.43
C VAL A 57 5.26 21.47 -12.29
N HIS A 58 5.52 20.32 -11.68
CA HIS A 58 6.03 19.15 -12.35
C HIS A 58 4.92 18.09 -12.46
N SER A 59 4.90 17.33 -13.54
CA SER A 59 4.01 16.18 -13.72
C SER A 59 4.27 15.05 -12.70
N CYS A 60 5.35 15.13 -11.96
CA CYS A 60 5.72 14.24 -10.86
C CYS A 60 5.33 14.88 -9.53
N ALA A 61 4.06 14.95 -9.22
CA ALA A 61 3.63 15.39 -7.90
C ALA A 61 4.04 14.40 -6.80
N SER A 62 4.24 14.93 -5.57
CA SER A 62 4.63 14.11 -4.43
C SER A 62 3.52 13.13 -4.02
N THR A 63 3.86 11.88 -3.77
CA THR A 63 2.93 10.80 -3.39
C THR A 63 3.61 9.70 -2.59
N LEU A 64 2.82 8.81 -1.99
CA LEU A 64 3.32 7.56 -1.42
C LEU A 64 3.15 6.43 -2.45
N LEU A 65 4.19 5.65 -2.68
CA LEU A 65 4.19 4.53 -3.61
C LEU A 65 4.37 3.19 -2.88
N ASN A 66 3.78 2.16 -3.47
CA ASN A 66 4.23 0.80 -3.23
C ASN A 66 5.47 0.53 -4.11
N PRO A 67 6.67 0.36 -3.54
CA PRO A 67 7.89 0.19 -4.34
C PRO A 67 7.94 -1.12 -5.14
N ALA A 68 7.10 -2.11 -4.80
CA ALA A 68 7.03 -3.38 -5.54
C ALA A 68 6.29 -3.23 -6.88
N THR A 69 5.32 -2.33 -6.95
CA THR A 69 4.47 -2.14 -8.13
C THR A 69 4.61 -0.77 -8.78
N GLU A 70 5.30 0.17 -8.10
CA GLU A 70 5.37 1.60 -8.44
C GLU A 70 4.00 2.31 -8.49
N VAL A 71 2.95 1.67 -7.96
CA VAL A 71 1.60 2.23 -7.92
C VAL A 71 1.44 3.15 -6.71
N PRO A 72 0.86 4.35 -6.87
CA PRO A 72 0.52 5.23 -5.76
C PRO A 72 -0.46 4.57 -4.80
N LEU A 73 -0.18 4.66 -3.50
CA LEU A 73 -1.13 4.26 -2.47
C LEU A 73 -2.33 5.20 -2.46
N GLY A 74 -3.47 4.68 -2.09
CA GLY A 74 -4.72 5.44 -2.06
C GLY A 74 -5.27 5.82 -3.44
N ALA A 75 -4.57 5.51 -4.51
CA ALA A 75 -5.07 5.70 -5.86
C ALA A 75 -6.27 4.78 -6.11
N LEU A 76 -7.29 5.29 -6.77
CA LEU A 76 -8.39 4.48 -7.26
C LEU A 76 -7.81 3.35 -8.11
N ASN A 77 -8.24 2.13 -7.82
CA ASN A 77 -7.60 0.94 -8.35
C ASN A 77 -7.72 0.86 -9.89
N PRO A 78 -6.62 0.99 -10.65
CA PRO A 78 -6.65 0.80 -12.09
C PRO A 78 -7.09 -0.61 -12.51
N LEU A 79 -7.09 -1.59 -11.56
CA LEU A 79 -7.57 -2.94 -11.79
C LEU A 79 -9.10 -3.07 -11.83
N VAL A 80 -9.85 -2.03 -11.48
CA VAL A 80 -11.34 -2.03 -11.53
C VAL A 80 -11.87 -1.42 -12.82
N GLY A 81 -11.04 -1.22 -13.84
CA GLY A 81 -11.46 -0.75 -15.16
C GLY A 81 -11.76 0.76 -15.23
N GLN A 82 -11.30 1.54 -14.26
CA GLN A 82 -11.34 3.00 -14.34
C GLN A 82 -10.14 3.50 -15.14
N GLU A 83 -10.37 4.46 -16.02
CA GLU A 83 -9.32 5.08 -16.81
C GLU A 83 -8.33 5.83 -15.90
N ILE A 84 -7.07 5.92 -16.35
CA ILE A 84 -5.95 6.56 -15.62
C ILE A 84 -6.27 8.02 -15.20
N ASP A 85 -7.21 8.67 -15.86
CA ASP A 85 -7.65 10.03 -15.53
C ASP A 85 -8.42 10.12 -14.20
N ASP A 86 -9.03 9.04 -13.70
CA ASP A 86 -9.69 8.97 -12.40
C ASP A 86 -8.71 8.74 -11.22
N VAL A 87 -7.45 8.52 -11.51
CA VAL A 87 -6.36 8.39 -10.52
C VAL A 87 -6.19 9.68 -9.69
N ARG A 88 -6.89 10.74 -10.03
CA ARG A 88 -6.87 12.03 -9.30
C ARG A 88 -7.71 12.04 -8.03
N ALA A 89 -8.57 11.07 -7.84
CA ALA A 89 -9.33 10.91 -6.60
C ALA A 89 -8.58 9.96 -5.67
N VAL A 90 -8.14 10.47 -4.52
CA VAL A 90 -7.51 9.67 -3.48
C VAL A 90 -8.34 9.73 -2.23
N ASP A 91 -8.67 8.58 -1.70
CA ASP A 91 -9.21 8.48 -0.36
C ASP A 91 -8.05 8.11 0.60
N PRO A 92 -7.76 8.95 1.61
CA PRO A 92 -6.75 8.65 2.62
C PRO A 92 -6.98 7.33 3.36
N ALA A 93 -8.20 6.82 3.41
CA ALA A 93 -8.50 5.50 3.97
C ALA A 93 -7.79 4.34 3.25
N TYR A 94 -7.34 4.57 2.01
CA TYR A 94 -6.62 3.60 1.19
C TYR A 94 -5.09 3.79 1.20
N PHE A 95 -4.57 4.69 2.01
CA PHE A 95 -3.14 4.72 2.32
C PHE A 95 -2.82 3.61 3.32
N ILE A 96 -2.73 2.40 2.81
CA ILE A 96 -2.55 1.19 3.61
C ILE A 96 -1.21 0.56 3.28
N MET A 97 -0.46 0.25 4.32
CA MET A 97 0.70 -0.62 4.31
C MET A 97 0.33 -1.92 5.03
N SER A 98 0.88 -3.05 4.60
CA SER A 98 0.61 -4.34 5.23
C SER A 98 1.88 -5.18 5.42
N ARG A 99 1.74 -6.35 6.04
CA ARG A 99 2.80 -7.38 6.11
C ARG A 99 2.45 -8.61 5.29
N SER A 100 1.51 -8.49 4.37
CA SER A 100 1.15 -9.59 3.50
C SER A 100 2.35 -10.07 2.69
N ALA A 101 2.52 -11.37 2.57
CA ALA A 101 3.59 -11.99 1.78
C ALA A 101 3.31 -12.02 0.27
N LEU A 102 2.15 -11.51 -0.16
CA LEU A 102 1.82 -11.45 -1.59
C LEU A 102 2.76 -10.48 -2.33
N PRO A 103 3.21 -10.82 -3.54
CA PRO A 103 4.22 -10.04 -4.26
C PRO A 103 3.84 -8.59 -4.55
N ASP A 104 2.54 -8.30 -4.70
CA ASP A 104 1.98 -6.98 -4.98
C ASP A 104 1.49 -6.26 -3.73
N ALA A 105 1.69 -6.85 -2.54
CA ALA A 105 1.31 -6.23 -1.30
C ALA A 105 2.12 -4.96 -1.01
N PRO A 106 1.48 -3.91 -0.46
CA PRO A 106 2.16 -2.69 -0.07
C PRO A 106 2.92 -2.89 1.26
N SER A 107 3.88 -3.83 1.28
CA SER A 107 4.67 -4.14 2.48
C SER A 107 5.74 -3.11 2.81
N ARG A 108 5.94 -2.13 1.92
CA ARG A 108 6.88 -1.01 2.09
C ARG A 108 6.27 0.25 1.50
N LEU A 109 6.65 1.40 2.03
CA LEU A 109 6.27 2.71 1.52
C LEU A 109 7.48 3.42 0.94
N LEU A 110 7.34 3.95 -0.26
CA LEU A 110 8.32 4.85 -0.87
C LEU A 110 7.68 6.24 -1.01
N PRO A 111 8.06 7.22 -0.18
CA PRO A 111 7.63 8.59 -0.37
C PRO A 111 8.30 9.19 -1.59
N ARG A 112 7.61 9.28 -2.71
CA ARG A 112 8.05 10.09 -3.86
C ARG A 112 7.86 11.55 -3.52
N THR A 113 8.97 12.30 -3.50
CA THR A 113 8.97 13.69 -3.07
C THR A 113 9.60 14.59 -4.13
N CYS A 114 8.81 15.50 -4.66
CA CYS A 114 9.26 16.46 -5.68
C CYS A 114 9.52 17.83 -5.07
N LEU A 115 10.73 18.36 -5.29
CA LEU A 115 11.14 19.68 -4.83
C LEU A 115 11.16 20.69 -5.98
N LEU A 116 10.61 21.86 -5.72
CA LEU A 116 10.70 23.03 -6.61
C LEU A 116 12.00 23.80 -6.42
N ARG A 117 12.67 23.59 -5.28
CA ARG A 117 13.90 24.30 -4.88
C ARG A 117 14.85 23.33 -4.20
N ASN A 118 16.15 23.63 -4.27
CA ASN A 118 17.13 22.90 -3.47
C ASN A 118 16.83 23.09 -1.98
N SER A 119 17.05 22.05 -1.21
CA SER A 119 16.98 22.08 0.25
C SER A 119 18.31 21.63 0.86
N PRO A 120 18.87 22.37 1.83
CA PRO A 120 20.08 21.93 2.52
C PRO A 120 19.83 20.67 3.34
N LYS A 121 18.59 20.45 3.77
CA LYS A 121 18.20 19.30 4.58
C LYS A 121 16.74 18.96 4.36
N VAL A 122 16.46 17.68 4.11
CA VAL A 122 15.11 17.12 4.10
C VAL A 122 15.03 15.99 5.11
N THR A 123 14.04 16.04 6.00
CA THR A 123 13.84 15.06 7.05
C THR A 123 12.49 14.40 6.87
N TYR A 124 12.46 13.07 6.88
CA TYR A 124 11.28 12.22 6.85
C TYR A 124 11.08 11.64 8.25
N THR A 125 10.05 12.06 8.94
CA THR A 125 9.75 11.62 10.31
C THR A 125 8.46 10.82 10.31
N TYR A 126 8.54 9.58 10.76
CA TYR A 126 7.40 8.69 10.95
C TYR A 126 7.03 8.66 12.42
N THR A 127 5.77 8.95 12.72
CA THR A 127 5.23 8.92 14.08
C THR A 127 4.06 7.95 14.19
N ASN A 128 3.89 7.36 15.37
CA ASN A 128 2.71 6.60 15.73
C ASN A 128 1.53 7.54 16.09
N GLU A 129 0.38 6.97 16.43
CA GLU A 129 -0.82 7.73 16.80
C GLU A 129 -0.63 8.55 18.08
N ALA A 130 0.26 8.13 19.00
CA ALA A 130 0.62 8.88 20.20
C ALA A 130 1.55 10.07 19.92
N GLY A 131 2.10 10.16 18.69
CA GLY A 131 3.06 11.19 18.29
C GLY A 131 4.51 10.83 18.54
N ASP A 132 4.81 9.62 19.00
CA ASP A 132 6.18 9.17 19.21
C ASP A 132 6.86 8.93 17.86
N VAL A 133 8.11 9.37 17.73
CA VAL A 133 8.92 9.12 16.52
C VAL A 133 9.37 7.68 16.51
N VAL A 134 8.92 6.93 15.50
CA VAL A 134 9.25 5.50 15.32
C VAL A 134 10.39 5.30 14.33
N ARG A 135 10.52 6.20 13.32
CA ARG A 135 11.58 6.15 12.31
C ARG A 135 11.87 7.54 11.78
N GLU A 136 13.12 7.81 11.44
CA GLU A 136 13.53 9.05 10.80
C GLU A 136 14.62 8.80 9.75
N TYR A 137 14.51 9.52 8.62
CA TYR A 137 15.54 9.60 7.58
C TYR A 137 15.87 11.06 7.33
N THR A 138 17.15 11.37 7.19
CA THR A 138 17.61 12.71 6.88
C THR A 138 18.55 12.68 5.68
N PHE A 139 18.31 13.58 4.74
CA PHE A 139 19.10 13.75 3.54
C PHE A 139 19.61 15.18 3.48
N GLU A 140 20.90 15.32 3.31
CA GLU A 140 21.58 16.61 3.18
C GLU A 140 21.69 16.99 1.70
N ARG A 141 21.58 18.28 1.42
CA ARG A 141 21.77 18.86 0.09
C ARG A 141 20.88 18.27 -0.99
N ALA A 142 19.60 18.06 -0.68
CA ALA A 142 18.61 17.61 -1.64
C ALA A 142 18.44 18.65 -2.77
N ARG A 143 18.56 18.18 -4.01
CA ARG A 143 18.40 19.03 -5.19
C ARG A 143 16.95 19.16 -5.59
N LYS A 144 16.58 20.28 -6.19
CA LYS A 144 15.27 20.43 -6.83
C LYS A 144 15.07 19.34 -7.88
N SER A 145 13.84 18.89 -8.01
CA SER A 145 13.45 17.91 -9.02
C SER A 145 13.63 18.49 -10.42
N LEU A 146 14.28 17.73 -11.30
CA LEU A 146 14.58 18.13 -12.66
C LEU A 146 14.11 17.05 -13.63
N PHE A 147 13.75 17.48 -14.83
CA PHE A 147 13.43 16.53 -15.88
C PHE A 147 14.71 15.84 -16.40
N ASN A 148 14.73 14.52 -16.29
CA ASN A 148 15.79 13.71 -16.87
C ASN A 148 15.40 13.29 -18.29
N TYR A 149 16.09 13.84 -19.30
CA TYR A 149 15.79 13.58 -20.70
C TYR A 149 16.10 12.12 -21.10
N HIS A 150 17.05 11.45 -20.46
CA HIS A 150 17.38 10.06 -20.74
C HIS A 150 16.32 9.10 -20.20
N ALA A 151 15.77 9.41 -19.02
CA ALA A 151 14.72 8.62 -18.40
C ALA A 151 13.30 9.10 -18.78
N SER A 152 13.18 10.22 -19.50
CA SER A 152 11.90 10.87 -19.87
C SER A 152 10.97 11.09 -18.67
N ARG A 153 11.54 11.42 -17.52
CA ARG A 153 10.78 11.62 -16.26
C ARG A 153 11.40 12.71 -15.41
N ILE A 154 10.59 13.23 -14.48
CA ILE A 154 11.09 14.09 -13.39
C ILE A 154 11.81 13.20 -12.36
N GLU A 155 12.94 13.64 -11.86
CA GLU A 155 13.70 12.97 -10.81
C GLU A 155 13.29 13.49 -9.43
N PRO A 156 12.55 12.73 -8.65
CA PRO A 156 12.24 13.05 -7.26
C PRO A 156 13.46 12.82 -6.34
N ILE A 157 13.31 13.14 -5.04
CA ILE A 157 14.42 13.02 -4.07
C ILE A 157 14.95 11.58 -3.99
N GLU A 158 14.07 10.60 -3.97
CA GLU A 158 14.43 9.19 -3.81
C GLU A 158 15.25 8.63 -4.98
N SER A 159 15.25 9.28 -6.13
CA SER A 159 16.12 8.92 -7.25
C SER A 159 17.49 9.59 -7.21
N GLN A 160 17.73 10.49 -6.25
CA GLN A 160 19.04 11.09 -6.06
C GLN A 160 19.95 10.13 -5.28
N GLU A 161 21.21 10.06 -5.68
CA GLU A 161 22.18 9.14 -5.08
C GLU A 161 22.28 9.31 -3.56
N GLY A 162 22.22 8.18 -2.84
CA GLY A 162 22.28 8.13 -1.37
C GLY A 162 20.97 8.40 -0.67
N ASN A 163 19.90 8.74 -1.37
CA ASN A 163 18.60 9.01 -0.78
C ASN A 163 17.67 7.79 -0.92
N ASN A 164 17.34 7.14 0.19
CA ASN A 164 16.40 6.02 0.19
C ASN A 164 15.46 6.11 1.39
N PRO A 165 14.36 6.87 1.29
CA PRO A 165 13.40 7.06 2.38
C PRO A 165 12.38 5.93 2.51
N VAL A 166 12.67 4.73 2.01
CA VAL A 166 11.75 3.60 2.06
C VAL A 166 11.47 3.19 3.51
N PHE A 167 10.22 3.20 3.90
CA PHE A 167 9.74 2.72 5.19
C PHE A 167 9.25 1.28 5.06
N ASP A 168 9.72 0.41 5.93
CA ASP A 168 9.50 -1.03 5.90
C ASP A 168 8.65 -1.55 7.06
N GLY A 169 8.09 -0.65 7.89
CA GLY A 169 7.27 -1.02 9.05
C GLY A 169 8.07 -1.45 10.28
N PHE A 170 9.38 -1.18 10.31
CA PHE A 170 10.23 -1.39 11.47
C PHE A 170 10.67 -0.06 12.07
N ASP A 171 10.88 -0.05 13.38
CA ASP A 171 11.44 1.11 14.07
C ASP A 171 12.97 1.25 13.80
N LYS A 172 13.57 2.27 14.42
CA LYS A 172 15.02 2.54 14.29
C LYS A 172 15.91 1.41 14.83
N ASP A 173 15.39 0.56 15.70
CA ASP A 173 16.11 -0.54 16.36
C ASP A 173 15.84 -1.89 15.64
N GLY A 174 15.08 -1.87 14.54
CA GLY A 174 14.73 -3.05 13.75
C GLY A 174 13.61 -3.89 14.36
N LYS A 175 12.85 -3.34 15.31
CA LYS A 175 11.68 -4.00 15.88
C LYS A 175 10.45 -3.70 15.02
N GLU A 176 9.63 -4.71 14.81
CA GLU A 176 8.35 -4.55 14.12
C GLU A 176 7.43 -3.57 14.84
N LEU A 177 6.86 -2.66 14.05
CA LEU A 177 5.86 -1.73 14.54
C LEU A 177 4.48 -2.41 14.62
N PRO A 178 3.67 -2.12 15.64
CA PRO A 178 2.32 -2.67 15.74
C PRO A 178 1.42 -2.16 14.61
N ALA A 179 0.36 -2.92 14.29
CA ALA A 179 -0.73 -2.42 13.45
C ALA A 179 -1.35 -1.17 14.07
N GLY A 180 -1.75 -0.22 13.22
CA GLY A 180 -2.30 1.06 13.67
C GLY A 180 -2.09 2.19 12.70
N ARG A 181 -2.45 3.40 13.12
CA ARG A 181 -2.27 4.63 12.34
C ARG A 181 -0.90 5.22 12.55
N TYR A 182 -0.34 5.71 11.46
CA TYR A 182 0.95 6.37 11.43
C TYR A 182 0.86 7.65 10.61
N LYS A 183 1.78 8.55 10.88
CA LYS A 183 1.94 9.79 10.11
C LYS A 183 3.37 9.91 9.62
N LEU A 184 3.52 10.21 8.33
CA LEU A 184 4.75 10.70 7.75
C LEU A 184 4.71 12.23 7.70
N THR A 185 5.71 12.86 8.27
CA THR A 185 5.99 14.29 8.12
C THR A 185 7.30 14.45 7.37
N ILE A 186 7.29 15.22 6.29
CA ILE A 186 8.48 15.56 5.52
C ILE A 186 8.73 17.05 5.70
N ASP A 187 9.86 17.38 6.27
CA ASP A 187 10.33 18.76 6.47
C ASP A 187 11.46 19.07 5.50
N ALA A 188 11.37 20.16 4.76
CA ALA A 188 12.42 20.65 3.91
C ALA A 188 12.84 22.05 4.33
N ALA A 189 14.10 22.20 4.73
CA ALA A 189 14.69 23.48 5.04
C ALA A 189 14.86 24.31 3.76
N SER A 190 14.66 25.62 3.84
CA SER A 190 14.98 26.52 2.73
C SER A 190 16.43 27.01 2.85
N VAL A 191 17.02 27.32 1.70
CA VAL A 191 18.39 27.88 1.61
C VAL A 191 18.46 29.32 2.15
N ALA A 192 17.32 30.01 2.26
CA ALA A 192 17.30 31.39 2.72
C ALA A 192 17.38 31.49 4.26
N PRO A 193 18.25 32.34 4.82
CA PRO A 193 18.52 32.37 6.27
C PRO A 193 17.30 32.74 7.16
N SER A 194 16.25 33.30 6.56
CA SER A 194 15.02 33.75 7.26
C SER A 194 13.81 32.89 6.97
N SER A 195 13.99 31.73 6.39
CA SER A 195 12.88 30.95 5.86
C SER A 195 12.31 29.94 6.85
N VAL A 196 11.02 29.85 6.87
CA VAL A 196 10.26 28.77 7.49
C VAL A 196 10.51 27.49 6.69
N SER A 197 10.73 26.37 7.37
CA SER A 197 10.75 25.06 6.70
C SER A 197 9.40 24.80 6.04
N SER A 198 9.41 24.25 4.83
CA SER A 198 8.20 23.73 4.21
C SER A 198 7.93 22.34 4.74
N GLN A 199 6.67 22.04 5.01
CA GLN A 199 6.25 20.74 5.55
C GLN A 199 5.19 20.10 4.66
N MET A 200 5.26 18.78 4.53
CA MET A 200 4.29 17.95 3.84
C MET A 200 3.99 16.71 4.70
N THR A 201 2.73 16.34 4.83
CA THR A 201 2.33 15.23 5.70
C THR A 201 1.46 14.23 4.99
N TRP A 202 1.56 12.97 5.39
CA TRP A 202 0.68 11.88 5.02
C TRP A 202 0.27 11.07 6.23
N ASP A 203 -1.01 10.77 6.37
CA ASP A 203 -1.49 9.75 7.30
C ASP A 203 -1.64 8.43 6.55
N PHE A 204 -1.27 7.31 7.16
CA PHE A 204 -1.42 5.97 6.60
C PHE A 204 -1.67 4.95 7.70
N THR A 205 -2.17 3.78 7.32
CA THR A 205 -2.43 2.67 8.25
C THR A 205 -1.47 1.52 7.95
N LEU A 206 -0.83 0.98 8.97
CA LEU A 206 -0.20 -0.33 8.92
C LEU A 206 -1.25 -1.36 9.35
N ASP A 207 -1.75 -2.13 8.40
CA ASP A 207 -2.75 -3.16 8.61
C ASP A 207 -2.15 -4.56 8.48
N THR A 208 -2.39 -5.39 9.47
CA THR A 208 -1.89 -6.77 9.53
C THR A 208 -3.01 -7.78 9.72
N GLN A 209 -4.27 -7.32 9.70
CA GLN A 209 -5.43 -8.16 9.88
C GLN A 209 -5.99 -8.60 8.52
N ALA A 210 -6.35 -9.85 8.41
CA ALA A 210 -7.06 -10.33 7.25
C ALA A 210 -8.58 -10.16 7.44
N PRO A 211 -9.33 -10.01 6.34
CA PRO A 211 -10.79 -10.00 6.40
C PRO A 211 -11.35 -11.23 7.13
N VAL A 212 -12.47 -11.07 7.79
CA VAL A 212 -13.21 -12.17 8.43
C VAL A 212 -14.35 -12.60 7.53
N ILE A 213 -14.33 -13.87 7.12
CA ILE A 213 -15.43 -14.52 6.40
C ILE A 213 -16.32 -15.21 7.44
N SER A 214 -17.62 -14.91 7.44
CA SER A 214 -18.60 -15.44 8.39
C SER A 214 -19.92 -15.78 7.72
N ASN A 215 -20.81 -16.46 8.46
CA ASN A 215 -22.16 -16.83 8.02
C ASN A 215 -22.19 -17.57 6.67
N LEU A 216 -21.13 -18.34 6.36
CA LEU A 216 -21.03 -19.08 5.11
C LEU A 216 -22.07 -20.18 5.07
N THR A 217 -22.94 -20.13 4.07
CA THR A 217 -24.00 -21.13 3.81
C THR A 217 -24.07 -21.47 2.34
N VAL A 218 -24.44 -22.74 2.07
CA VAL A 218 -24.83 -23.19 0.74
C VAL A 218 -26.28 -23.60 0.82
N SER A 219 -27.13 -23.03 0.00
CA SER A 219 -28.58 -23.26 0.01
C SER A 219 -29.14 -23.47 -1.39
N GLY A 220 -30.35 -24.08 -1.47
CA GLY A 220 -31.00 -24.42 -2.75
C GLY A 220 -30.43 -25.69 -3.38
N GLU A 221 -31.05 -26.13 -4.46
CA GLU A 221 -30.68 -27.31 -5.25
C GLU A 221 -30.65 -26.95 -6.74
N GLY A 222 -29.89 -27.70 -7.53
CA GLY A 222 -29.75 -27.47 -8.96
C GLY A 222 -29.37 -26.00 -9.29
N ASP A 223 -30.09 -25.42 -10.24
CA ASP A 223 -29.87 -24.03 -10.69
C ASP A 223 -30.21 -22.96 -9.63
N ALA A 224 -31.01 -23.33 -8.61
CA ALA A 224 -31.35 -22.46 -7.49
C ALA A 224 -30.26 -22.42 -6.38
N ARG A 225 -29.24 -23.28 -6.50
CA ARG A 225 -28.15 -23.33 -5.52
C ARG A 225 -27.37 -22.00 -5.49
N LYS A 226 -27.08 -21.53 -4.30
CA LYS A 226 -26.30 -20.32 -4.06
C LYS A 226 -25.38 -20.46 -2.86
N VAL A 227 -24.33 -19.70 -2.88
CA VAL A 227 -23.39 -19.51 -1.77
C VAL A 227 -23.63 -18.12 -1.19
N SER A 228 -23.81 -18.03 0.12
CA SER A 228 -24.06 -16.78 0.84
C SER A 228 -23.10 -16.67 2.02
N PHE A 229 -22.50 -15.51 2.22
CA PHE A 229 -21.54 -15.23 3.31
C PHE A 229 -21.37 -13.74 3.53
N ASP A 230 -20.85 -13.40 4.70
CA ASP A 230 -20.46 -12.03 5.04
C ASP A 230 -18.93 -11.90 5.08
N VAL A 231 -18.44 -10.76 4.65
CA VAL A 231 -17.01 -10.37 4.81
C VAL A 231 -16.96 -9.07 5.58
N THR A 232 -16.15 -9.03 6.63
CA THR A 232 -15.93 -7.82 7.44
C THR A 232 -14.45 -7.56 7.62
N ASP A 233 -14.07 -6.28 7.73
CA ASP A 233 -12.68 -5.86 7.96
C ASP A 233 -12.60 -4.50 8.64
N ASN A 234 -11.45 -4.21 9.25
CA ASN A 234 -11.07 -2.87 9.73
C ASN A 234 -10.55 -1.98 8.59
N SER A 235 -10.15 -2.56 7.48
CA SER A 235 -9.64 -1.90 6.26
C SER A 235 -10.59 -2.08 5.09
N PRO A 236 -10.49 -1.24 4.03
CA PRO A 236 -11.29 -1.39 2.83
C PRO A 236 -11.16 -2.78 2.20
N LEU A 237 -12.29 -3.41 1.92
CA LEU A 237 -12.33 -4.68 1.19
C LEU A 237 -11.90 -4.45 -0.26
N ALA A 238 -11.02 -5.30 -0.77
CA ALA A 238 -10.56 -5.26 -2.16
C ALA A 238 -11.29 -6.27 -3.06
N GLY A 239 -11.78 -7.36 -2.50
CA GLY A 239 -12.55 -8.33 -3.25
C GLY A 239 -12.59 -9.73 -2.67
N ILE A 240 -13.24 -10.60 -3.43
CA ILE A 240 -13.34 -12.03 -3.16
C ILE A 240 -12.94 -12.83 -4.40
N ALA A 241 -12.55 -14.09 -4.21
CA ALA A 241 -12.33 -15.03 -5.30
C ALA A 241 -12.68 -16.47 -4.89
N PHE A 242 -12.93 -17.29 -5.89
CA PHE A 242 -13.08 -18.74 -5.74
C PHE A 242 -12.01 -19.47 -6.53
N SER A 243 -11.60 -20.62 -6.02
CA SER A 243 -10.64 -21.53 -6.64
C SER A 243 -11.01 -22.97 -6.29
N GLU A 244 -10.64 -23.91 -7.15
CA GLU A 244 -10.81 -25.35 -6.88
C GLU A 244 -9.73 -25.91 -5.95
N SER A 245 -8.67 -25.16 -5.71
CA SER A 245 -7.61 -25.55 -4.78
C SER A 245 -7.03 -24.34 -4.02
N PRO A 246 -6.35 -24.56 -2.90
CA PRO A 246 -5.77 -23.47 -2.12
C PRO A 246 -4.62 -22.73 -2.84
N THR A 247 -4.09 -23.30 -3.90
CA THR A 247 -2.92 -22.78 -4.61
C THR A 247 -3.11 -22.64 -6.12
N SER A 248 -4.23 -23.15 -6.66
CA SER A 248 -4.49 -23.13 -8.09
C SER A 248 -5.05 -21.80 -8.57
N ARG A 249 -5.25 -21.72 -9.88
CA ARG A 249 -5.86 -20.58 -10.54
C ARG A 249 -7.26 -20.30 -9.99
N ARG A 250 -7.53 -19.02 -9.72
CA ARG A 250 -8.88 -18.54 -9.40
C ARG A 250 -9.74 -18.58 -10.64
N TYR A 251 -10.95 -19.12 -10.52
CA TYR A 251 -11.92 -19.17 -11.62
C TYR A 251 -13.03 -18.12 -11.50
N TYR A 252 -13.23 -17.55 -10.31
CA TYR A 252 -14.15 -16.45 -10.05
C TYR A 252 -13.41 -15.36 -9.29
N ASP A 253 -13.65 -14.11 -9.64
CA ASP A 253 -13.00 -12.95 -9.01
C ASP A 253 -13.99 -11.78 -9.07
N GLU A 254 -14.35 -11.24 -7.91
CA GLU A 254 -15.19 -10.06 -7.75
C GLU A 254 -14.41 -9.01 -6.97
N LYS A 255 -14.28 -7.83 -7.56
CA LYS A 255 -13.54 -6.72 -6.98
C LYS A 255 -14.48 -5.68 -6.41
N GLU A 256 -14.07 -5.07 -5.30
CA GLU A 256 -14.84 -4.02 -4.67
C GLU A 256 -14.50 -2.66 -5.25
N ALA A 257 -15.55 -1.83 -5.39
CA ALA A 257 -15.37 -0.44 -5.76
C ALA A 257 -14.81 0.38 -4.58
N VAL A 258 -14.03 1.39 -4.90
CA VAL A 258 -13.48 2.32 -3.91
C VAL A 258 -14.61 3.02 -3.15
N GLY A 259 -14.47 3.11 -1.83
CA GLY A 259 -15.48 3.69 -0.94
C GLY A 259 -16.69 2.82 -0.67
N ALA A 260 -16.80 1.67 -1.35
CA ALA A 260 -17.88 0.73 -1.09
C ALA A 260 -17.75 0.09 0.30
N ASN A 261 -18.93 -0.29 0.85
CA ASN A 261 -19.02 -1.15 2.03
C ASN A 261 -18.50 -0.58 3.35
N ARG A 262 -18.15 0.72 3.39
CA ARG A 262 -17.76 1.41 4.61
C ARG A 262 -18.97 1.59 5.54
N GLN A 263 -18.82 1.19 6.78
CA GLN A 263 -19.83 1.32 7.84
C GLN A 263 -19.67 2.66 8.59
N ALA A 264 -20.70 3.03 9.37
CA ALA A 264 -20.71 4.27 10.14
C ALA A 264 -19.62 4.33 11.23
N ASP A 265 -19.19 3.18 11.72
CA ASP A 265 -18.10 3.04 12.71
C ASP A 265 -16.69 3.04 12.09
N GLY A 266 -16.62 3.13 10.76
CA GLY A 266 -15.36 3.16 10.03
C GLY A 266 -14.85 1.78 9.59
N THR A 267 -15.50 0.69 9.98
CA THR A 267 -15.22 -0.66 9.48
C THR A 267 -15.82 -0.87 8.08
N TYR A 268 -15.56 -2.01 7.49
CA TYR A 268 -16.07 -2.40 6.19
C TYR A 268 -16.80 -3.74 6.30
N ALA A 269 -17.96 -3.85 5.67
CA ALA A 269 -18.76 -5.05 5.70
C ALA A 269 -19.57 -5.20 4.42
N LYS A 270 -19.58 -6.41 3.85
CA LYS A 270 -20.40 -6.75 2.69
C LYS A 270 -20.96 -8.14 2.83
N HIS A 271 -22.26 -8.28 2.48
CA HIS A 271 -22.93 -9.54 2.28
C HIS A 271 -22.84 -9.94 0.81
N TYR A 272 -22.42 -11.17 0.55
CA TYR A 272 -22.36 -11.76 -0.79
C TYR A 272 -23.39 -12.86 -0.92
N GLU A 273 -24.07 -12.89 -2.05
CA GLU A 273 -24.93 -13.99 -2.48
C GLU A 273 -24.61 -14.27 -3.95
N ILE A 274 -23.99 -15.42 -4.22
CA ILE A 274 -23.49 -15.80 -5.54
C ILE A 274 -24.19 -17.06 -5.98
N LYS A 275 -24.76 -17.04 -7.19
CA LYS A 275 -25.40 -18.21 -7.77
C LYS A 275 -24.37 -19.27 -8.09
N TRP A 276 -24.68 -20.51 -7.78
CA TRP A 276 -23.83 -21.65 -8.10
C TRP A 276 -23.50 -21.73 -9.60
N ALA A 277 -24.47 -21.48 -10.45
CA ALA A 277 -24.28 -21.47 -11.90
C ALA A 277 -23.18 -20.49 -12.34
N ASP A 278 -23.12 -19.31 -11.73
CA ASP A 278 -22.10 -18.30 -12.06
C ASP A 278 -20.69 -18.73 -11.65
N LEU A 279 -20.57 -19.63 -10.68
CA LEU A 279 -19.30 -20.22 -10.24
C LEU A 279 -18.88 -21.37 -11.15
N ILE A 280 -19.77 -22.32 -11.45
CA ILE A 280 -19.44 -23.53 -12.24
C ILE A 280 -19.10 -23.22 -13.71
N ASP A 281 -19.72 -22.20 -14.30
CA ASP A 281 -19.42 -21.78 -15.69
C ASP A 281 -17.95 -21.40 -15.90
N ARG A 282 -17.23 -21.14 -14.83
CA ARG A 282 -15.82 -20.70 -14.84
C ARG A 282 -14.86 -21.68 -14.21
N ALA A 283 -15.38 -22.72 -13.56
CA ALA A 283 -14.58 -23.77 -12.95
C ALA A 283 -14.08 -24.77 -14.01
N ASP A 284 -12.90 -25.37 -13.77
CA ASP A 284 -12.40 -26.45 -14.64
C ASP A 284 -13.21 -27.74 -14.47
N SER A 285 -13.91 -27.88 -13.32
CA SER A 285 -14.84 -28.97 -13.02
C SER A 285 -16.29 -28.47 -13.04
N SER A 286 -17.16 -29.18 -13.71
CA SER A 286 -18.60 -28.86 -13.80
C SER A 286 -19.37 -28.98 -12.48
N ASP A 287 -18.86 -29.72 -11.52
CA ASP A 287 -19.43 -29.88 -10.17
C ASP A 287 -18.33 -30.16 -9.14
N PRO A 288 -17.57 -29.14 -8.75
CA PRO A 288 -16.55 -29.32 -7.73
C PRO A 288 -17.20 -29.64 -6.38
N ALA A 289 -16.79 -30.74 -5.75
CA ALA A 289 -17.26 -31.10 -4.42
C ALA A 289 -16.84 -30.08 -3.35
N THR A 290 -15.75 -29.38 -3.62
CA THR A 290 -15.12 -28.42 -2.72
C THR A 290 -14.61 -27.22 -3.50
N ALA A 291 -14.76 -26.03 -2.95
CA ALA A 291 -14.13 -24.81 -3.44
C ALA A 291 -13.45 -24.06 -2.30
N TYR A 292 -12.47 -23.21 -2.66
CA TYR A 292 -11.81 -22.32 -1.74
C TYR A 292 -12.28 -20.90 -2.01
N LEU A 293 -12.89 -20.29 -1.00
CA LEU A 293 -13.26 -18.87 -0.99
C LEU A 293 -12.10 -18.07 -0.39
N PHE A 294 -11.69 -17.05 -1.09
CA PHE A 294 -10.74 -16.07 -0.64
C PHE A 294 -11.43 -14.72 -0.49
N ALA A 295 -11.05 -13.97 0.54
CA ALA A 295 -11.36 -12.55 0.68
C ALA A 295 -10.08 -11.80 0.99
N TRP A 296 -9.92 -10.59 0.46
CA TRP A 296 -8.75 -9.75 0.75
C TRP A 296 -9.13 -8.28 0.87
N ASP A 297 -8.34 -7.58 1.65
CA ASP A 297 -8.37 -6.13 1.81
C ASP A 297 -7.45 -5.41 0.81
N TRP A 298 -7.39 -4.10 0.90
CA TRP A 298 -6.50 -3.28 0.08
C TRP A 298 -5.02 -3.40 0.48
N GLY A 299 -4.72 -3.83 1.70
CA GLY A 299 -3.39 -4.20 2.15
C GLY A 299 -2.92 -5.54 1.61
N LYS A 300 -3.80 -6.29 0.92
CA LYS A 300 -3.56 -7.67 0.46
C LYS A 300 -3.43 -8.67 1.59
N ASN A 301 -3.91 -8.34 2.80
CA ASN A 301 -4.13 -9.37 3.80
C ASN A 301 -5.29 -10.26 3.32
N GLN A 302 -5.13 -11.58 3.47
CA GLN A 302 -6.03 -12.54 2.84
C GLN A 302 -6.59 -13.54 3.85
N ALA A 303 -7.91 -13.70 3.85
CA ALA A 303 -8.61 -14.82 4.47
C ALA A 303 -8.93 -15.90 3.43
N ARG A 304 -9.01 -17.14 3.89
CA ARG A 304 -9.43 -18.27 3.08
C ARG A 304 -10.39 -19.15 3.86
N GLN A 305 -11.45 -19.61 3.21
CA GLN A 305 -12.38 -20.57 3.75
C GLN A 305 -12.70 -21.66 2.73
N VAL A 306 -12.91 -22.88 3.21
CA VAL A 306 -13.31 -24.03 2.38
C VAL A 306 -14.83 -24.08 2.32
N ILE A 307 -15.38 -24.23 1.11
CA ILE A 307 -16.81 -24.47 0.86
C ILE A 307 -16.96 -25.90 0.42
N ARG A 308 -17.85 -26.65 1.08
CA ARG A 308 -18.20 -28.02 0.73
C ARG A 308 -19.61 -28.06 0.13
N PHE A 309 -19.71 -28.46 -1.13
CA PHE A 309 -20.97 -28.50 -1.87
C PHE A 309 -21.66 -29.87 -1.80
N SER A 310 -20.89 -30.94 -1.64
CA SER A 310 -21.39 -32.26 -1.33
C SER A 310 -20.61 -32.83 -0.15
N THR A 311 -21.26 -33.71 0.62
CA THR A 311 -20.63 -34.34 1.78
C THR A 311 -20.13 -35.72 1.37
N ILE A 312 -18.81 -35.86 1.27
CA ILE A 312 -18.13 -37.15 1.06
C ILE A 312 -17.38 -37.45 2.35
N PRO A 313 -17.95 -38.27 3.24
CA PRO A 313 -17.33 -38.55 4.52
C PRO A 313 -16.02 -39.36 4.33
N MET A 314 -15.04 -39.08 5.16
CA MET A 314 -13.86 -39.89 5.29
C MET A 314 -14.23 -41.26 5.90
N THR A 315 -13.74 -42.33 5.30
CA THR A 315 -13.91 -43.71 5.81
C THR A 315 -12.64 -44.22 6.48
N SER A 316 -11.49 -43.69 6.09
CA SER A 316 -10.22 -43.92 6.79
C SER A 316 -9.27 -42.73 6.64
N LEU A 317 -8.34 -42.62 7.60
CA LEU A 317 -7.29 -41.61 7.68
C LEU A 317 -5.95 -42.32 7.85
N SER A 318 -4.93 -41.86 7.12
CA SER A 318 -3.54 -42.22 7.37
C SER A 318 -2.68 -40.98 7.43
N LEU A 319 -1.59 -41.03 8.19
CA LEU A 319 -0.62 -39.92 8.31
C LEU A 319 0.71 -40.37 7.69
N THR A 320 1.40 -39.42 7.08
CA THR A 320 2.72 -39.63 6.52
C THR A 320 3.67 -38.53 7.05
N PRO A 321 4.83 -38.93 7.64
CA PRO A 321 5.28 -40.28 7.92
C PRO A 321 4.47 -40.92 9.06
N GLN A 322 4.34 -42.25 9.05
CA GLN A 322 3.65 -42.99 10.13
C GLN A 322 4.57 -43.14 11.37
N ASP A 323 5.83 -43.32 11.13
CA ASP A 323 6.86 -43.36 12.16
C ASP A 323 7.98 -42.40 11.79
N SER A 324 8.46 -41.63 12.74
CA SER A 324 9.54 -40.66 12.56
C SER A 324 10.43 -40.64 13.81
N GLU A 325 11.74 -40.61 13.59
CA GLU A 325 12.72 -40.26 14.62
C GLU A 325 13.13 -38.80 14.39
N VAL A 326 12.95 -37.94 15.40
CA VAL A 326 13.26 -36.52 15.33
C VAL A 326 14.20 -36.18 16.47
N VAL A 327 15.22 -35.39 16.17
CA VAL A 327 16.12 -34.88 17.20
C VAL A 327 15.41 -33.84 18.04
N ALA A 328 15.61 -33.83 19.34
CA ALA A 328 14.98 -32.88 20.24
C ALA A 328 15.21 -31.40 19.78
N GLY A 329 14.12 -30.67 19.55
CA GLY A 329 14.13 -29.30 19.04
C GLY A 329 13.99 -29.20 17.52
N GLU A 330 13.94 -30.30 16.79
CA GLU A 330 13.55 -30.31 15.37
C GLU A 330 12.04 -30.55 15.22
N THR A 331 11.50 -30.22 14.05
CA THR A 331 10.07 -30.35 13.73
C THR A 331 9.87 -31.33 12.57
N VAL A 332 8.81 -32.15 12.66
CA VAL A 332 8.35 -33.00 11.55
C VAL A 332 6.91 -32.65 11.21
N ALA A 333 6.64 -32.46 9.92
CA ALA A 333 5.28 -32.22 9.43
C ALA A 333 4.57 -33.53 9.09
N LEU A 334 3.42 -33.77 9.70
CA LEU A 334 2.54 -34.90 9.42
C LEU A 334 1.54 -34.52 8.33
N SER A 335 1.52 -35.27 7.24
CA SER A 335 0.59 -35.05 6.13
C SER A 335 -0.54 -36.09 6.18
N PRO A 336 -1.81 -35.68 6.35
CA PRO A 336 -2.94 -36.60 6.33
C PRO A 336 -3.30 -37.01 4.89
N SER A 337 -3.68 -38.28 4.71
CA SER A 337 -4.34 -38.79 3.51
C SER A 337 -5.61 -39.53 3.87
N TYR A 338 -6.60 -39.45 2.99
CA TYR A 338 -7.96 -39.87 3.27
C TYR A 338 -8.45 -40.91 2.25
N GLU A 339 -9.33 -41.80 2.71
CA GLU A 339 -10.13 -42.67 1.83
C GLU A 339 -11.61 -42.33 2.01
N PRO A 340 -12.36 -42.13 0.92
CA PRO A 340 -11.84 -42.01 -0.45
C PRO A 340 -10.97 -40.75 -0.61
N ALA A 341 -10.07 -40.73 -1.59
CA ALA A 341 -9.11 -39.62 -1.77
C ALA A 341 -9.78 -38.25 -2.00
N ASN A 342 -11.04 -38.22 -2.40
CA ASN A 342 -11.88 -37.03 -2.54
C ASN A 342 -12.79 -36.75 -1.33
N ALA A 343 -12.54 -37.38 -0.18
CA ALA A 343 -13.26 -37.07 1.05
C ALA A 343 -13.12 -35.56 1.37
N ASN A 344 -14.25 -34.92 1.72
CA ASN A 344 -14.32 -33.49 1.99
C ASN A 344 -14.89 -33.14 3.38
N VAL A 345 -15.20 -34.15 4.18
CA VAL A 345 -15.43 -34.03 5.63
C VAL A 345 -14.17 -34.53 6.31
N THR A 346 -13.24 -33.62 6.55
CA THR A 346 -11.86 -33.92 6.97
C THR A 346 -11.42 -33.03 8.14
N ASP A 347 -12.38 -32.62 8.97
CA ASP A 347 -12.08 -31.81 10.14
C ASP A 347 -11.21 -32.64 11.12
N LEU A 348 -9.97 -32.23 11.27
CA LEU A 348 -9.00 -32.89 12.13
C LEU A 348 -8.75 -32.06 13.40
N VAL A 349 -8.73 -32.77 14.51
CA VAL A 349 -8.21 -32.23 15.78
C VAL A 349 -6.89 -32.93 16.06
N TRP A 350 -5.83 -32.16 16.13
CA TRP A 350 -4.51 -32.66 16.42
C TRP A 350 -4.26 -32.67 17.93
N THR A 351 -3.84 -33.79 18.47
CA THR A 351 -3.52 -33.92 19.89
C THR A 351 -2.29 -34.81 20.07
N SER A 352 -1.46 -34.43 21.01
CA SER A 352 -0.35 -35.27 21.44
C SER A 352 -0.78 -36.16 22.63
N SER A 353 -0.44 -37.43 22.59
CA SER A 353 -0.66 -38.31 23.74
C SER A 353 0.28 -38.03 24.92
N ASN A 354 1.37 -37.31 24.67
CA ASN A 354 2.34 -36.90 25.69
C ASN A 354 3.04 -35.59 25.32
N GLU A 355 2.43 -34.49 25.66
CA GLU A 355 2.94 -33.15 25.39
C GLU A 355 4.28 -32.82 26.08
N ALA A 356 4.70 -33.62 27.05
CA ALA A 356 6.02 -33.48 27.66
C ALA A 356 7.14 -34.04 26.76
N VAL A 357 6.78 -34.84 25.76
CA VAL A 357 7.72 -35.45 24.79
C VAL A 357 7.67 -34.66 23.47
N ALA A 358 6.47 -34.44 22.94
CA ALA A 358 6.27 -33.71 21.70
C ALA A 358 4.90 -33.02 21.72
N THR A 359 4.81 -31.78 21.18
CA THR A 359 3.56 -31.07 20.96
C THR A 359 3.21 -31.12 19.48
N VAL A 360 1.94 -30.91 19.14
CA VAL A 360 1.50 -30.80 17.75
C VAL A 360 0.65 -29.53 17.59
N ASN A 361 0.86 -28.78 16.53
CA ASN A 361 0.05 -27.63 16.22
C ASN A 361 -1.13 -27.98 15.29
N ASP A 362 -2.00 -27.01 15.03
CA ASP A 362 -3.19 -27.18 14.19
C ASP A 362 -2.87 -27.52 12.71
N ASN A 363 -1.63 -27.37 12.29
CA ASN A 363 -1.14 -27.71 10.95
C ASN A 363 -0.54 -29.13 10.87
N GLY A 364 -0.50 -29.87 11.98
CA GLY A 364 0.11 -31.19 12.03
C GLY A 364 1.64 -31.18 12.13
N GLU A 365 2.23 -30.08 12.55
CA GLU A 365 3.67 -30.00 12.85
C GLU A 365 3.94 -30.43 14.29
N VAL A 366 4.78 -31.41 14.44
CA VAL A 366 5.16 -32.04 15.71
C VAL A 366 6.56 -31.61 16.12
#